data_e2dd5f70287b580a39db47dfc2620d1b
#
_entry.id   e2dd5f70287b580a39db47dfc2620d1b
#
_cell.length_a   1.000
_cell.length_b   1.000
_cell.length_c   1.000
_cell.angle_alpha   90.00
_cell.angle_beta   90.00
_cell.angle_gamma   90.00
#
_symmetry.space_group_name_H-M   'P 1'
#
loop_
_entity.id
_entity.type
_entity.pdbx_description
1 polymer ?
#
loop_
_entity_poly.entity_id
_entity_poly.type
_entity_poly.pdbx_seq_one_letter_code
_entity_poly.pdbx_strand_id
1 'polypeptide(L)'
;MTEPFKKVMVMGAGGMGALFGAILAEGGFDVVLVDNDREHVDAIQKDGLHISGLGGERCHRISAEYEASAVGEADLVLFQCKGTASADAAQAMAHLAGTGTIFISFQNGLGNEDILAAHFGAENVFGGLTSMAGARLGPGHIQDFDRVPSYIGEWSGGLSDRAGRVAAAFTAAGLETNASADIRTEIWKKLLGNMTMSAVSGITNLTSTEILQIDALRRVCFTALDEAISIAHSQGVMLEKSAVVRGLEMMTTPGGTGDNKSSLCLDILAKRQSEVEFIYGKPLELAEEAGLLVPTLRSFYGLVKGIETHYVKD
;
A
#
# COMPACT_ATOMS: atom_id res chain seq x y z
N MET A 1 -17.02 -27.76 6.92
CA MET A 1 -16.95 -26.32 7.21
C MET A 1 -15.49 -26.01 7.39
N THR A 2 -14.93 -25.14 6.56
CA THR A 2 -13.54 -24.65 6.75
C THR A 2 -13.50 -23.77 8.00
N GLU A 3 -12.48 -23.95 8.82
CA GLU A 3 -12.31 -23.14 10.03
C GLU A 3 -12.25 -21.64 9.70
N PRO A 4 -12.79 -20.77 10.57
CA PRO A 4 -12.72 -19.33 10.38
C PRO A 4 -11.26 -18.85 10.55
N PHE A 5 -10.87 -17.83 9.78
CA PHE A 5 -9.60 -17.13 10.03
C PHE A 5 -9.65 -16.46 11.41
N LYS A 6 -8.60 -16.66 12.20
CA LYS A 6 -8.54 -16.15 13.58
C LYS A 6 -7.34 -15.27 13.82
N LYS A 7 -6.17 -15.73 13.43
CA LYS A 7 -4.90 -15.06 13.74
C LYS A 7 -4.36 -14.29 12.54
N VAL A 8 -4.13 -13.00 12.76
CA VAL A 8 -3.61 -12.07 11.76
C VAL A 8 -2.29 -11.48 12.23
N MET A 9 -1.24 -11.66 11.44
CA MET A 9 0.01 -10.91 11.60
C MET A 9 -0.04 -9.69 10.66
N VAL A 10 0.32 -8.53 11.17
CA VAL A 10 0.50 -7.32 10.37
C VAL A 10 1.99 -6.99 10.33
N MET A 11 2.62 -7.18 9.18
CA MET A 11 4.03 -6.89 8.96
C MET A 11 4.21 -5.44 8.52
N GLY A 12 4.71 -4.61 9.43
CA GLY A 12 4.78 -3.16 9.33
C GLY A 12 3.63 -2.49 10.09
N ALA A 13 3.90 -2.02 11.31
CA ALA A 13 2.91 -1.34 12.16
C ALA A 13 2.94 0.19 11.98
N GLY A 14 3.25 0.69 10.78
CA GLY A 14 3.12 2.10 10.44
C GLY A 14 1.65 2.57 10.49
N GLY A 15 1.36 3.78 9.99
CA GLY A 15 0.01 4.35 10.06
C GLY A 15 -1.08 3.42 9.53
N MET A 16 -0.88 2.83 8.35
CA MET A 16 -1.87 1.93 7.74
C MET A 16 -1.90 0.55 8.38
N GLY A 17 -0.72 -0.06 8.64
CA GLY A 17 -0.68 -1.40 9.23
C GLY A 17 -1.26 -1.43 10.63
N ALA A 18 -0.92 -0.47 11.48
CA ALA A 18 -1.49 -0.35 12.81
C ALA A 18 -3.00 -0.06 12.76
N LEU A 19 -3.48 0.75 11.78
CA LEU A 19 -4.91 1.01 11.61
C LEU A 19 -5.68 -0.26 11.21
N PHE A 20 -5.16 -1.03 10.25
CA PHE A 20 -5.76 -2.31 9.83
C PHE A 20 -5.78 -3.30 10.99
N GLY A 21 -4.65 -3.41 11.70
CA GLY A 21 -4.55 -4.27 12.88
C GLY A 21 -5.57 -3.92 13.96
N ALA A 22 -5.76 -2.64 14.24
CA ALA A 22 -6.73 -2.18 15.21
C ALA A 22 -8.18 -2.51 14.81
N ILE A 23 -8.54 -2.24 13.55
CA ILE A 23 -9.90 -2.54 13.04
C ILE A 23 -10.17 -4.06 13.13
N LEU A 24 -9.22 -4.88 12.73
CA LEU A 24 -9.37 -6.33 12.78
C LEU A 24 -9.43 -6.86 14.22
N ALA A 25 -8.64 -6.28 15.14
CA ALA A 25 -8.70 -6.63 16.56
C ALA A 25 -10.05 -6.25 17.20
N GLU A 26 -10.59 -5.06 16.87
CA GLU A 26 -11.94 -4.66 17.26
C GLU A 26 -13.00 -5.63 16.74
N GLY A 27 -12.78 -6.18 15.54
CA GLY A 27 -13.64 -7.18 14.91
C GLY A 27 -13.47 -8.60 15.45
N GLY A 28 -12.59 -8.81 16.44
CA GLY A 28 -12.43 -10.10 17.15
C GLY A 28 -11.34 -11.01 16.60
N PHE A 29 -10.46 -10.52 15.71
CA PHE A 29 -9.26 -11.26 15.32
C PHE A 29 -8.18 -11.20 16.42
N ASP A 30 -7.41 -12.28 16.52
CA ASP A 30 -6.16 -12.31 17.28
C ASP A 30 -5.05 -11.65 16.44
N VAL A 31 -4.76 -10.37 16.71
CA VAL A 31 -3.85 -9.57 15.91
C VAL A 31 -2.50 -9.39 16.60
N VAL A 32 -1.43 -9.64 15.85
CA VAL A 32 -0.06 -9.32 16.26
C VAL A 32 0.53 -8.32 15.26
N LEU A 33 0.90 -7.14 15.73
CA LEU A 33 1.63 -6.14 14.96
C LEU A 33 3.12 -6.48 15.00
N VAL A 34 3.82 -6.39 13.88
CA VAL A 34 5.27 -6.59 13.81
C VAL A 34 5.92 -5.36 13.18
N ASP A 35 6.86 -4.76 13.90
CA ASP A 35 7.61 -3.61 13.39
C ASP A 35 9.03 -3.59 13.98
N ASN A 36 10.02 -3.17 13.20
CA ASN A 36 11.40 -3.07 13.65
C ASN A 36 11.70 -1.77 14.42
N ASP A 37 10.78 -0.81 14.46
CA ASP A 37 10.89 0.40 15.26
C ASP A 37 10.59 0.08 16.73
N ARG A 38 11.66 -0.10 17.51
CA ARG A 38 11.57 -0.49 18.94
C ARG A 38 10.76 0.48 19.77
N GLU A 39 10.93 1.79 19.57
CA GLU A 39 10.19 2.79 20.34
C GLU A 39 8.68 2.68 20.09
N HIS A 40 8.30 2.36 18.85
CA HIS A 40 6.91 2.17 18.49
C HIS A 40 6.32 0.91 19.10
N VAL A 41 7.03 -0.19 19.00
CA VAL A 41 6.62 -1.48 19.59
C VAL A 41 6.55 -1.39 21.12
N ASP A 42 7.58 -0.82 21.78
CA ASP A 42 7.60 -0.62 23.23
C ASP A 42 6.39 0.19 23.73
N ALA A 43 6.06 1.28 23.01
CA ALA A 43 4.92 2.11 23.35
C ALA A 43 3.59 1.35 23.23
N ILE A 44 3.41 0.55 22.16
CA ILE A 44 2.21 -0.30 21.98
C ILE A 44 2.11 -1.35 23.09
N GLN A 45 3.20 -2.05 23.38
CA GLN A 45 3.22 -3.08 24.43
C GLN A 45 2.88 -2.50 25.80
N LYS A 46 3.45 -1.34 26.13
CA LYS A 46 3.28 -0.70 27.43
C LYS A 46 1.91 -0.05 27.59
N ASP A 47 1.55 0.84 26.66
CA ASP A 47 0.42 1.76 26.82
C ASP A 47 -0.78 1.40 25.91
N GLY A 48 -0.60 0.49 24.96
CA GLY A 48 -1.55 0.19 23.88
C GLY A 48 -1.35 1.07 22.66
N LEU A 49 -2.04 0.73 21.58
CA LEU A 49 -2.08 1.53 20.36
C LEU A 49 -3.12 2.63 20.50
N HIS A 50 -2.67 3.89 20.49
CA HIS A 50 -3.54 5.06 20.50
C HIS A 50 -3.92 5.45 19.07
N ILE A 51 -5.20 5.73 18.86
CA ILE A 51 -5.76 6.14 17.57
C ILE A 51 -6.56 7.41 17.77
N SER A 52 -6.23 8.45 17.01
CA SER A 52 -6.99 9.70 16.92
C SER A 52 -7.63 9.87 15.54
N GLY A 53 -8.50 10.86 15.38
CA GLY A 53 -9.13 11.21 14.11
C GLY A 53 -10.51 10.61 13.94
N LEU A 54 -10.77 9.89 12.85
CA LEU A 54 -12.09 9.35 12.54
C LEU A 54 -12.57 8.41 13.66
N GLY A 55 -13.74 8.71 14.23
CA GLY A 55 -14.29 7.95 15.36
C GLY A 55 -13.77 8.39 16.74
N GLY A 56 -12.96 9.47 16.83
CA GLY A 56 -12.44 10.02 18.07
C GLY A 56 -11.20 9.32 18.62
N GLU A 57 -10.87 9.62 19.87
CA GLU A 57 -9.72 9.03 20.57
C GLU A 57 -10.05 7.62 21.04
N ARG A 58 -9.17 6.66 20.71
CA ARG A 58 -9.31 5.25 21.10
C ARG A 58 -7.94 4.71 21.54
N CYS A 59 -7.96 3.70 22.40
CA CYS A 59 -6.76 2.98 22.77
C CYS A 59 -7.05 1.48 22.76
N HIS A 60 -6.22 0.71 22.04
CA HIS A 60 -6.39 -0.73 21.87
C HIS A 60 -5.20 -1.49 22.45
N ARG A 61 -5.48 -2.49 23.26
CA ARG A 61 -4.49 -3.46 23.71
C ARG A 61 -4.31 -4.50 22.61
N ILE A 62 -3.25 -4.35 21.82
CA ILE A 62 -2.90 -5.25 20.70
C ILE A 62 -1.49 -5.77 20.97
N SER A 63 -1.26 -7.05 20.69
CA SER A 63 0.08 -7.64 20.75
C SER A 63 0.98 -6.99 19.69
N ALA A 64 2.21 -6.69 20.07
CA ALA A 64 3.22 -6.16 19.15
C ALA A 64 4.56 -6.85 19.39
N GLU A 65 5.30 -7.12 18.32
CA GLU A 65 6.57 -7.82 18.34
C GLU A 65 7.59 -7.08 17.46
N TYR A 66 8.88 -7.22 17.76
CA TYR A 66 9.95 -6.62 16.96
C TYR A 66 10.26 -7.44 15.71
N GLU A 67 10.05 -8.74 15.78
CA GLU A 67 10.44 -9.69 14.75
C GLU A 67 9.33 -10.67 14.43
N ALA A 68 9.15 -10.98 13.14
CA ALA A 68 8.13 -11.91 12.68
C ALA A 68 8.32 -13.33 13.23
N SER A 69 9.56 -13.73 13.53
CA SER A 69 9.89 -15.04 14.10
C SER A 69 9.30 -15.27 15.50
N ALA A 70 8.93 -14.21 16.22
CA ALA A 70 8.21 -14.30 17.49
C ALA A 70 6.73 -14.71 17.32
N VAL A 71 6.18 -14.61 16.12
CA VAL A 71 4.82 -15.01 15.80
C VAL A 71 4.85 -16.43 15.19
N GLY A 72 4.41 -17.43 15.94
CA GLY A 72 4.55 -18.83 15.56
C GLY A 72 3.72 -19.23 14.35
N GLU A 73 2.40 -19.01 14.38
CA GLU A 73 1.47 -19.34 13.31
C GLU A 73 0.55 -18.15 13.02
N ALA A 74 0.09 -18.01 11.79
CA ALA A 74 -0.89 -17.02 11.39
C ALA A 74 -1.73 -17.58 10.24
N ASP A 75 -3.04 -17.32 10.25
CA ASP A 75 -3.91 -17.64 9.13
C ASP A 75 -3.71 -16.64 7.98
N LEU A 76 -3.53 -15.37 8.35
CA LEU A 76 -3.36 -14.26 7.41
C LEU A 76 -2.14 -13.43 7.81
N VAL A 77 -1.36 -13.01 6.84
CA VAL A 77 -0.30 -12.02 7.00
C VAL A 77 -0.57 -10.82 6.10
N LEU A 78 -0.73 -9.64 6.70
CA LEU A 78 -0.88 -8.39 5.97
C LEU A 78 0.49 -7.71 5.83
N PHE A 79 0.97 -7.54 4.60
CA PHE A 79 2.16 -6.76 4.31
C PHE A 79 1.79 -5.28 4.18
N GLN A 80 2.26 -4.49 5.14
CA GLN A 80 2.06 -3.04 5.25
C GLN A 80 3.40 -2.30 5.50
N CYS A 81 4.52 -3.04 5.48
CA CYS A 81 5.84 -2.41 5.49
C CYS A 81 6.11 -1.70 4.16
N LYS A 82 7.12 -0.85 4.11
CA LYS A 82 7.57 -0.25 2.85
C LYS A 82 8.05 -1.32 1.88
N GLY A 83 7.77 -1.17 0.59
CA GLY A 83 8.17 -2.13 -0.45
C GLY A 83 9.65 -2.48 -0.41
N THR A 84 10.51 -1.53 -0.07
CA THR A 84 11.96 -1.73 0.10
C THR A 84 12.33 -2.75 1.19
N ALA A 85 11.43 -3.02 2.12
CA ALA A 85 11.61 -4.03 3.18
C ALA A 85 10.94 -5.37 2.86
N SER A 86 10.23 -5.51 1.71
CA SER A 86 9.40 -6.68 1.43
C SER A 86 10.20 -7.98 1.37
N ALA A 87 11.38 -7.97 0.76
CA ALA A 87 12.21 -9.18 0.64
C ALA A 87 12.73 -9.66 2.00
N ASP A 88 13.25 -8.75 2.83
CA ASP A 88 13.74 -9.07 4.17
C ASP A 88 12.59 -9.53 5.07
N ALA A 89 11.45 -8.86 4.98
CA ALA A 89 10.25 -9.22 5.72
C ALA A 89 9.75 -10.63 5.32
N ALA A 90 9.71 -10.94 4.03
CA ALA A 90 9.34 -12.27 3.54
C ALA A 90 10.33 -13.34 4.04
N GLN A 91 11.64 -13.07 3.99
CA GLN A 91 12.66 -13.98 4.51
C GLN A 91 12.50 -14.23 6.02
N ALA A 92 12.17 -13.20 6.82
CA ALA A 92 11.93 -13.34 8.25
C ALA A 92 10.71 -14.20 8.59
N MET A 93 9.81 -14.39 7.64
CA MET A 93 8.60 -15.21 7.77
C MET A 93 8.68 -16.57 7.06
N ALA A 94 9.88 -17.02 6.68
CA ALA A 94 10.07 -18.31 5.99
C ALA A 94 9.46 -19.51 6.74
N HIS A 95 9.33 -19.42 8.08
CA HIS A 95 8.69 -20.45 8.91
C HIS A 95 7.18 -20.60 8.64
N LEU A 96 6.52 -19.63 8.01
CA LEU A 96 5.12 -19.69 7.64
C LEU A 96 4.90 -20.27 6.24
N ALA A 97 5.96 -20.52 5.48
CA ALA A 97 5.85 -21.13 4.16
C ALA A 97 5.28 -22.57 4.25
N GLY A 98 4.27 -22.89 3.45
CA GLY A 98 3.65 -24.20 3.42
C GLY A 98 2.70 -24.53 4.59
N THR A 99 2.41 -23.59 5.48
CA THR A 99 1.48 -23.78 6.62
C THR A 99 0.01 -23.53 6.26
N GLY A 100 -0.28 -23.07 5.03
CA GLY A 100 -1.62 -22.67 4.60
C GLY A 100 -1.93 -21.18 4.89
N THR A 101 -0.97 -20.43 5.38
CA THR A 101 -1.06 -18.98 5.57
C THR A 101 -1.30 -18.26 4.25
N ILE A 102 -2.20 -17.29 4.23
CA ILE A 102 -2.42 -16.38 3.09
C ILE A 102 -1.67 -15.08 3.34
N PHE A 103 -0.83 -14.70 2.41
CA PHE A 103 -0.05 -13.45 2.45
C PHE A 103 -0.72 -12.39 1.58
N ILE A 104 -1.08 -11.25 2.14
CA ILE A 104 -1.82 -10.18 1.47
C ILE A 104 -0.96 -8.92 1.44
N SER A 105 -0.55 -8.46 0.26
CA SER A 105 0.13 -7.18 0.10
C SER A 105 -0.88 -6.06 -0.06
N PHE A 106 -0.85 -5.06 0.81
CA PHE A 106 -1.55 -3.79 0.62
C PHE A 106 -0.58 -2.64 0.33
N GLN A 107 0.62 -2.99 -0.09
CA GLN A 107 1.69 -2.02 -0.35
C GLN A 107 1.43 -1.26 -1.65
N ASN A 108 2.03 -0.07 -1.78
CA ASN A 108 1.90 0.73 -3.00
C ASN A 108 2.86 0.26 -4.08
N GLY A 109 2.47 0.45 -5.34
CA GLY A 109 3.32 0.18 -6.49
C GLY A 109 3.19 -1.24 -7.02
N LEU A 110 4.14 -1.68 -7.81
CA LEU A 110 4.22 -3.01 -8.41
C LEU A 110 5.44 -3.77 -7.91
N GLY A 111 5.35 -5.10 -7.94
CA GLY A 111 6.46 -6.01 -7.64
C GLY A 111 6.48 -6.54 -6.22
N ASN A 112 5.69 -5.98 -5.29
CA ASN A 112 5.61 -6.48 -3.93
C ASN A 112 5.03 -7.90 -3.89
N GLU A 113 3.94 -8.14 -4.59
CA GLU A 113 3.28 -9.43 -4.68
C GLU A 113 4.17 -10.48 -5.37
N ASP A 114 4.99 -10.07 -6.34
CA ASP A 114 5.94 -10.95 -7.02
C ASP A 114 7.06 -11.39 -6.06
N ILE A 115 7.53 -10.48 -5.19
CA ILE A 115 8.48 -10.81 -4.12
C ILE A 115 7.87 -11.84 -3.18
N LEU A 116 6.61 -11.65 -2.74
CA LEU A 116 5.93 -12.60 -1.86
C LEU A 116 5.70 -13.95 -2.55
N ALA A 117 5.28 -13.93 -3.83
CA ALA A 117 5.07 -15.14 -4.61
C ALA A 117 6.35 -15.95 -4.80
N ALA A 118 7.50 -15.31 -4.95
CA ALA A 118 8.79 -15.97 -5.04
C ALA A 118 9.18 -16.67 -3.72
N HIS A 119 8.74 -16.17 -2.56
CA HIS A 119 9.05 -16.76 -1.26
C HIS A 119 8.03 -17.80 -0.79
N PHE A 120 6.74 -17.59 -1.07
CA PHE A 120 5.66 -18.36 -0.46
C PHE A 120 4.84 -19.17 -1.48
N GLY A 121 5.09 -19.00 -2.79
CA GLY A 121 4.26 -19.53 -3.87
C GLY A 121 3.09 -18.59 -4.21
N ALA A 122 2.84 -18.40 -5.50
CA ALA A 122 1.79 -17.46 -5.97
C ALA A 122 0.38 -17.87 -5.52
N GLU A 123 0.17 -19.16 -5.27
CA GLU A 123 -1.08 -19.72 -4.75
C GLU A 123 -1.37 -19.31 -3.30
N ASN A 124 -0.39 -18.83 -2.56
CA ASN A 124 -0.54 -18.38 -1.18
C ASN A 124 -0.55 -16.84 -1.05
N VAL A 125 -0.50 -16.11 -2.19
CA VAL A 125 -0.41 -14.66 -2.21
C VAL A 125 -1.69 -14.04 -2.77
N PHE A 126 -2.20 -13.05 -2.05
CA PHE A 126 -3.21 -12.12 -2.54
C PHE A 126 -2.58 -10.76 -2.80
N GLY A 127 -2.97 -10.15 -3.91
CA GLY A 127 -2.83 -8.71 -4.05
C GLY A 127 -3.90 -7.99 -3.23
N GLY A 128 -3.57 -6.81 -2.75
CA GLY A 128 -4.47 -5.95 -2.00
C GLY A 128 -4.34 -4.51 -2.42
N LEU A 129 -5.46 -3.81 -2.35
CA LEU A 129 -5.55 -2.38 -2.66
C LEU A 129 -6.37 -1.70 -1.59
N THR A 130 -5.84 -0.61 -1.04
CA THR A 130 -6.62 0.32 -0.21
C THR A 130 -6.35 1.77 -0.63
N SER A 131 -7.37 2.60 -0.52
CA SER A 131 -7.26 4.06 -0.59
C SER A 131 -7.60 4.71 0.75
N MET A 132 -7.71 3.93 1.83
CA MET A 132 -7.77 4.45 3.18
C MET A 132 -6.55 5.32 3.48
N ALA A 133 -6.71 6.25 4.39
CA ALA A 133 -5.65 7.16 4.81
C ALA A 133 -5.44 7.10 6.31
N GLY A 134 -4.20 6.89 6.71
CA GLY A 134 -3.75 6.89 8.10
C GLY A 134 -2.28 7.27 8.20
N ALA A 135 -1.90 7.90 9.29
CA ALA A 135 -0.52 8.30 9.53
C ALA A 135 -0.07 7.95 10.95
N ARG A 136 1.22 7.66 11.10
CA ARG A 136 1.83 7.56 12.43
C ARG A 136 2.21 8.96 12.92
N LEU A 137 1.68 9.35 14.08
CA LEU A 137 1.96 10.62 14.72
C LEU A 137 3.18 10.56 15.65
N GLY A 138 3.46 9.37 16.20
CA GLY A 138 4.56 9.11 17.11
C GLY A 138 4.59 7.65 17.55
N PRO A 139 5.49 7.27 18.47
CA PRO A 139 5.52 5.93 19.06
C PRO A 139 4.16 5.57 19.66
N GLY A 140 3.60 4.42 19.26
CA GLY A 140 2.31 3.94 19.76
C GLY A 140 1.08 4.78 19.40
N HIS A 141 1.22 5.79 18.53
CA HIS A 141 0.12 6.70 18.18
C HIS A 141 -0.04 6.86 16.66
N ILE A 142 -1.24 6.57 16.16
CA ILE A 142 -1.62 6.74 14.76
C ILE A 142 -2.85 7.64 14.64
N GLN A 143 -3.05 8.18 13.44
CA GLN A 143 -4.23 8.94 13.08
C GLN A 143 -4.99 8.25 11.94
N ASP A 144 -6.30 8.11 12.12
CA ASP A 144 -7.25 7.60 11.14
C ASP A 144 -7.89 8.80 10.43
N PHE A 145 -7.64 8.95 9.11
CA PHE A 145 -8.15 10.09 8.35
C PHE A 145 -9.40 9.75 7.55
N ASP A 146 -9.41 8.57 6.91
CA ASP A 146 -10.48 8.20 6.00
C ASP A 146 -10.56 6.69 5.83
N ARG A 147 -11.80 6.18 5.70
CA ARG A 147 -12.09 4.77 5.49
C ARG A 147 -12.91 4.60 4.22
N VAL A 148 -12.33 3.93 3.26
CA VAL A 148 -12.95 3.56 1.98
C VAL A 148 -12.79 2.06 1.75
N PRO A 149 -13.64 1.45 0.91
CA PRO A 149 -13.54 0.03 0.61
C PRO A 149 -12.14 -0.36 0.11
N SER A 150 -11.63 -1.47 0.63
CA SER A 150 -10.41 -2.13 0.16
C SER A 150 -10.77 -3.26 -0.80
N TYR A 151 -9.81 -3.71 -1.59
CA TYR A 151 -9.96 -4.83 -2.52
C TYR A 151 -8.85 -5.83 -2.27
N ILE A 152 -9.18 -7.11 -2.36
CA ILE A 152 -8.21 -8.21 -2.34
C ILE A 152 -8.52 -9.20 -3.43
N GLY A 153 -7.54 -9.98 -3.87
CA GLY A 153 -7.76 -11.05 -4.86
C GLY A 153 -6.55 -11.93 -5.04
N GLU A 154 -6.77 -13.09 -5.65
CA GLU A 154 -5.71 -14.04 -5.96
C GLU A 154 -4.64 -13.39 -6.84
N TRP A 155 -3.36 -13.50 -6.44
CA TRP A 155 -2.26 -13.03 -7.29
C TRP A 155 -2.12 -13.88 -8.55
N SER A 156 -2.51 -15.15 -8.47
CA SER A 156 -2.63 -16.05 -9.62
C SER A 156 -3.80 -15.73 -10.55
N GLY A 157 -4.70 -14.81 -10.16
CA GLY A 157 -5.88 -14.38 -10.91
C GLY A 157 -7.12 -15.24 -10.65
N GLY A 158 -8.27 -14.69 -11.05
CA GLY A 158 -9.58 -15.32 -10.88
C GLY A 158 -10.23 -15.05 -9.53
N LEU A 159 -11.55 -15.26 -9.46
CA LEU A 159 -12.32 -15.17 -8.22
C LEU A 159 -12.29 -16.55 -7.51
N SER A 160 -11.93 -16.54 -6.23
CA SER A 160 -11.91 -17.76 -5.41
C SER A 160 -12.82 -17.64 -4.19
N ASP A 161 -13.32 -18.79 -3.72
CA ASP A 161 -14.13 -18.84 -2.50
C ASP A 161 -13.34 -18.36 -1.27
N ARG A 162 -12.02 -18.60 -1.23
CA ARG A 162 -11.19 -18.17 -0.10
C ARG A 162 -11.00 -16.66 -0.09
N ALA A 163 -10.82 -16.00 -1.25
CA ALA A 163 -10.78 -14.54 -1.34
C ALA A 163 -12.11 -13.93 -0.89
N GLY A 164 -13.24 -14.52 -1.30
CA GLY A 164 -14.57 -14.13 -0.84
C GLY A 164 -14.73 -14.26 0.69
N ARG A 165 -14.22 -15.34 1.28
CA ARG A 165 -14.29 -15.55 2.74
C ARG A 165 -13.42 -14.55 3.52
N VAL A 166 -12.20 -14.26 3.05
CA VAL A 166 -11.33 -13.26 3.68
C VAL A 166 -11.98 -11.88 3.60
N ALA A 167 -12.49 -11.49 2.43
CA ALA A 167 -13.17 -10.21 2.24
C ALA A 167 -14.40 -10.06 3.16
N ALA A 168 -15.22 -11.11 3.26
CA ALA A 168 -16.37 -11.12 4.15
C ALA A 168 -15.98 -11.03 5.63
N ALA A 169 -14.93 -11.74 6.04
CA ALA A 169 -14.42 -11.70 7.40
C ALA A 169 -13.86 -10.31 7.77
N PHE A 170 -13.11 -9.66 6.87
CA PHE A 170 -12.61 -8.30 7.07
C PHE A 170 -13.75 -7.29 7.14
N THR A 171 -14.74 -7.39 6.24
CA THR A 171 -15.92 -6.52 6.27
C THR A 171 -16.71 -6.67 7.55
N ALA A 172 -16.91 -7.90 8.03
CA ALA A 172 -17.58 -8.15 9.30
C ALA A 172 -16.81 -7.57 10.50
N ALA A 173 -15.49 -7.48 10.40
CA ALA A 173 -14.62 -6.85 11.40
C ALA A 173 -14.57 -5.31 11.29
N GLY A 174 -15.25 -4.69 10.33
CA GLY A 174 -15.24 -3.24 10.13
C GLY A 174 -14.22 -2.72 9.12
N LEU A 175 -13.46 -3.60 8.50
CA LEU A 175 -12.58 -3.29 7.37
C LEU A 175 -13.29 -3.65 6.07
N GLU A 176 -14.10 -2.73 5.55
CA GLU A 176 -14.86 -2.98 4.31
C GLU A 176 -13.93 -3.44 3.19
N THR A 177 -14.14 -4.66 2.71
CA THR A 177 -13.26 -5.31 1.75
C THR A 177 -14.06 -6.08 0.72
N ASN A 178 -13.67 -5.94 -0.55
CA ASN A 178 -14.28 -6.60 -1.69
C ASN A 178 -13.30 -7.62 -2.30
N ALA A 179 -13.78 -8.79 -2.67
CA ALA A 179 -13.01 -9.76 -3.43
C ALA A 179 -13.04 -9.37 -4.91
N SER A 180 -11.86 -9.25 -5.53
CA SER A 180 -11.70 -8.95 -6.95
C SER A 180 -11.32 -10.22 -7.74
N ALA A 181 -11.93 -10.39 -8.90
CA ALA A 181 -11.52 -11.41 -9.85
C ALA A 181 -10.24 -11.03 -10.63
N ASP A 182 -9.90 -9.74 -10.61
CA ASP A 182 -8.71 -9.19 -11.28
C ASP A 182 -8.09 -8.07 -10.42
N ILE A 183 -7.40 -8.49 -9.38
CA ILE A 183 -6.75 -7.58 -8.44
C ILE A 183 -5.60 -6.79 -9.10
N ARG A 184 -4.97 -7.34 -10.14
CA ARG A 184 -3.92 -6.64 -10.88
C ARG A 184 -4.46 -5.37 -11.54
N THR A 185 -5.62 -5.46 -12.18
CA THR A 185 -6.29 -4.28 -12.76
C THR A 185 -6.64 -3.25 -11.68
N GLU A 186 -7.10 -3.67 -10.50
CA GLU A 186 -7.39 -2.72 -9.41
C GLU A 186 -6.12 -2.01 -8.91
N ILE A 187 -5.02 -2.75 -8.73
CA ILE A 187 -3.71 -2.17 -8.37
C ILE A 187 -3.24 -1.17 -9.42
N TRP A 188 -3.35 -1.52 -10.72
CA TRP A 188 -2.98 -0.61 -11.81
C TRP A 188 -3.81 0.67 -11.83
N LYS A 189 -5.13 0.60 -11.56
CA LYS A 189 -5.99 1.81 -11.47
C LYS A 189 -5.45 2.82 -10.47
N LYS A 190 -5.07 2.37 -9.28
CA LYS A 190 -4.46 3.23 -8.24
C LYS A 190 -3.07 3.70 -8.66
N LEU A 191 -2.27 2.78 -9.19
CA LEU A 191 -0.91 3.08 -9.60
C LEU A 191 -0.83 4.16 -10.67
N LEU A 192 -1.75 4.16 -11.66
CA LEU A 192 -1.81 5.22 -12.67
C LEU A 192 -1.97 6.61 -12.04
N GLY A 193 -2.81 6.74 -11.02
CA GLY A 193 -2.94 7.97 -10.25
C GLY A 193 -1.64 8.36 -9.55
N ASN A 194 -0.99 7.40 -8.89
CA ASN A 194 0.29 7.63 -8.23
C ASN A 194 1.39 8.03 -9.23
N MET A 195 1.53 7.32 -10.34
CA MET A 195 2.53 7.64 -11.37
C MET A 195 2.30 9.02 -12.00
N THR A 196 1.05 9.47 -12.07
CA THR A 196 0.69 10.77 -12.61
C THR A 196 1.08 11.91 -11.67
N MET A 197 0.87 11.77 -10.36
CA MET A 197 0.88 12.90 -9.42
C MET A 197 2.00 12.84 -8.39
N SER A 198 2.44 11.64 -7.95
CA SER A 198 3.26 11.51 -6.74
C SER A 198 4.62 12.17 -6.85
N ALA A 199 5.33 11.98 -7.98
CA ALA A 199 6.63 12.61 -8.18
C ALA A 199 6.52 14.13 -8.28
N VAL A 200 5.51 14.64 -8.99
CA VAL A 200 5.28 16.09 -9.12
C VAL A 200 5.01 16.69 -7.73
N SER A 201 4.16 16.05 -6.93
CA SER A 201 3.92 16.46 -5.53
C SER A 201 5.22 16.45 -4.72
N GLY A 202 6.02 15.40 -4.81
CA GLY A 202 7.29 15.29 -4.08
C GLY A 202 8.34 16.32 -4.48
N ILE A 203 8.44 16.62 -5.77
CA ILE A 203 9.42 17.59 -6.32
C ILE A 203 9.01 19.04 -6.01
N THR A 204 7.72 19.35 -6.12
CA THR A 204 7.21 20.72 -5.98
C THR A 204 6.69 21.06 -4.58
N ASN A 205 6.48 20.03 -3.74
CA ASN A 205 5.85 20.15 -2.43
C ASN A 205 4.39 20.68 -2.48
N LEU A 206 3.71 20.47 -3.63
CA LEU A 206 2.33 20.88 -3.86
C LEU A 206 1.35 19.73 -3.59
N THR A 207 0.11 20.09 -3.26
CA THR A 207 -1.03 19.17 -3.19
C THR A 207 -1.49 18.78 -4.59
N SER A 208 -2.31 17.74 -4.70
CA SER A 208 -2.87 17.31 -5.99
C SER A 208 -3.76 18.39 -6.62
N THR A 209 -4.54 19.11 -5.80
CA THR A 209 -5.37 20.22 -6.25
C THR A 209 -4.52 21.35 -6.85
N GLU A 210 -3.47 21.78 -6.15
CA GLU A 210 -2.56 22.82 -6.63
C GLU A 210 -1.85 22.43 -7.93
N ILE A 211 -1.41 21.18 -8.05
CA ILE A 211 -0.76 20.66 -9.25
C ILE A 211 -1.70 20.77 -10.46
N LEU A 212 -2.95 20.35 -10.32
CA LEU A 212 -3.91 20.38 -11.45
C LEU A 212 -4.38 21.79 -11.81
N GLN A 213 -4.26 22.77 -10.91
CA GLN A 213 -4.56 24.17 -11.20
C GLN A 213 -3.45 24.88 -11.99
N ILE A 214 -2.22 24.36 -11.97
CA ILE A 214 -1.08 24.93 -12.70
C ILE A 214 -1.00 24.26 -14.07
N ASP A 215 -1.35 24.98 -15.15
CA ASP A 215 -1.43 24.45 -16.51
C ASP A 215 -0.16 23.71 -16.97
N ALA A 216 1.02 24.20 -16.60
CA ALA A 216 2.29 23.55 -16.96
C ALA A 216 2.42 22.19 -16.28
N LEU A 217 2.10 22.09 -14.99
CA LEU A 217 2.17 20.83 -14.23
C LEU A 217 1.10 19.86 -14.67
N ARG A 218 -0.13 20.35 -14.89
CA ARG A 218 -1.23 19.53 -15.41
C ARG A 218 -0.87 18.86 -16.74
N ARG A 219 -0.25 19.58 -17.67
CA ARG A 219 0.22 19.02 -18.96
C ARG A 219 1.27 17.94 -18.74
N VAL A 220 2.26 18.15 -17.87
CA VAL A 220 3.29 17.16 -17.55
C VAL A 220 2.66 15.92 -16.91
N CYS A 221 1.74 16.08 -15.96
CA CYS A 221 1.02 14.96 -15.35
C CYS A 221 0.24 14.13 -16.38
N PHE A 222 -0.48 14.78 -17.30
CA PHE A 222 -1.24 14.05 -18.32
C PHE A 222 -0.35 13.39 -19.37
N THR A 223 0.84 13.93 -19.67
CA THR A 223 1.84 13.22 -20.47
C THR A 223 2.34 11.97 -19.74
N ALA A 224 2.66 12.09 -18.44
CA ALA A 224 3.03 10.94 -17.61
C ALA A 224 1.92 9.87 -17.55
N LEU A 225 0.65 10.30 -17.49
CA LEU A 225 -0.50 9.40 -17.53
C LEU A 225 -0.58 8.63 -18.86
N ASP A 226 -0.35 9.29 -19.99
CA ASP A 226 -0.35 8.62 -21.31
C ASP A 226 0.76 7.55 -21.39
N GLU A 227 1.95 7.89 -20.90
CA GLU A 227 3.06 6.94 -20.81
C GLU A 227 2.72 5.76 -19.87
N ALA A 228 2.15 6.03 -18.69
CA ALA A 228 1.78 5.00 -17.72
C ALA A 228 0.67 4.06 -18.24
N ILE A 229 -0.34 4.60 -18.97
CA ILE A 229 -1.37 3.80 -19.63
C ILE A 229 -0.75 2.88 -20.68
N SER A 230 0.23 3.37 -21.46
CA SER A 230 0.93 2.55 -22.44
C SER A 230 1.64 1.35 -21.80
N ILE A 231 2.24 1.56 -20.63
CA ILE A 231 2.84 0.46 -19.85
C ILE A 231 1.75 -0.52 -19.39
N ALA A 232 0.66 -0.03 -18.79
CA ALA A 232 -0.45 -0.88 -18.35
C ALA A 232 -1.01 -1.75 -19.50
N HIS A 233 -1.20 -1.15 -20.68
CA HIS A 233 -1.67 -1.86 -21.87
C HIS A 233 -0.68 -2.94 -22.32
N SER A 234 0.63 -2.70 -22.25
CA SER A 234 1.65 -3.72 -22.56
C SER A 234 1.59 -4.93 -21.62
N GLN A 235 1.04 -4.73 -20.43
CA GLN A 235 0.82 -5.79 -19.43
C GLN A 235 -0.59 -6.42 -19.53
N GLY A 236 -1.36 -6.11 -20.57
CA GLY A 236 -2.72 -6.62 -20.77
C GLY A 236 -3.79 -5.94 -19.91
N VAL A 237 -3.44 -4.89 -19.18
CA VAL A 237 -4.37 -4.14 -18.32
C VAL A 237 -4.96 -2.98 -19.14
N MET A 238 -6.16 -3.16 -19.64
CA MET A 238 -6.83 -2.22 -20.54
C MET A 238 -7.62 -1.18 -19.73
N LEU A 239 -7.01 -0.03 -19.47
CA LEU A 239 -7.62 1.08 -18.73
C LEU A 239 -7.86 2.29 -19.64
N GLU A 240 -9.06 2.84 -19.54
CA GLU A 240 -9.46 4.02 -20.30
C GLU A 240 -8.94 5.30 -19.62
N LYS A 241 -8.18 6.11 -20.37
CA LYS A 241 -7.65 7.40 -19.87
C LYS A 241 -8.74 8.27 -19.26
N SER A 242 -9.91 8.34 -19.90
CA SER A 242 -11.04 9.14 -19.43
C SER A 242 -11.53 8.74 -18.04
N ALA A 243 -11.44 7.45 -17.70
CA ALA A 243 -11.81 6.97 -16.37
C ALA A 243 -10.80 7.42 -15.29
N VAL A 244 -9.50 7.33 -15.61
CA VAL A 244 -8.44 7.80 -14.71
C VAL A 244 -8.52 9.31 -14.51
N VAL A 245 -8.69 10.08 -15.58
CA VAL A 245 -8.82 11.54 -15.51
C VAL A 245 -10.02 11.94 -14.64
N ARG A 246 -11.19 11.31 -14.85
CA ARG A 246 -12.36 11.56 -13.96
C ARG A 246 -12.06 11.28 -12.50
N GLY A 247 -11.32 10.20 -12.20
CA GLY A 247 -10.90 9.90 -10.82
C GLY A 247 -10.02 11.00 -10.23
N LEU A 248 -9.04 11.50 -10.98
CA LEU A 248 -8.18 12.62 -10.57
C LEU A 248 -8.97 13.91 -10.35
N GLU A 249 -9.91 14.22 -11.26
CA GLU A 249 -10.79 15.39 -11.13
C GLU A 249 -11.72 15.28 -9.91
N MET A 250 -12.30 14.11 -9.66
CA MET A 250 -13.14 13.88 -8.48
C MET A 250 -12.35 14.05 -7.18
N MET A 251 -11.09 13.58 -7.15
CA MET A 251 -10.22 13.74 -6.00
C MET A 251 -9.98 15.22 -5.62
N THR A 252 -9.97 16.12 -6.61
CA THR A 252 -9.74 17.56 -6.43
C THR A 252 -11.02 18.38 -6.23
N THR A 253 -12.19 17.75 -6.16
CA THR A 253 -13.43 18.44 -5.80
C THR A 253 -13.49 18.74 -4.29
N PRO A 254 -14.27 19.75 -3.84
CA PRO A 254 -14.45 20.02 -2.43
C PRO A 254 -14.89 18.78 -1.64
N GLY A 255 -14.16 18.44 -0.59
CA GLY A 255 -14.38 17.23 0.21
C GLY A 255 -13.64 15.98 -0.32
N GLY A 256 -12.93 16.09 -1.44
CA GLY A 256 -12.02 15.04 -1.92
C GLY A 256 -10.66 15.09 -1.25
N THR A 257 -9.80 14.13 -1.59
CA THR A 257 -8.45 13.99 -1.01
C THR A 257 -7.38 14.84 -1.71
N GLY A 258 -7.78 15.66 -2.69
CA GLY A 258 -6.85 16.44 -3.53
C GLY A 258 -6.03 17.50 -2.80
N ASP A 259 -6.51 17.95 -1.63
CA ASP A 259 -5.79 18.89 -0.78
C ASP A 259 -4.69 18.21 0.07
N ASN A 260 -4.58 16.88 -0.01
CA ASN A 260 -3.50 16.14 0.60
C ASN A 260 -2.28 16.08 -0.33
N LYS A 261 -1.10 16.02 0.28
CA LYS A 261 0.14 15.68 -0.41
C LYS A 261 0.23 14.17 -0.63
N SER A 262 0.92 13.75 -1.68
CA SER A 262 1.14 12.33 -1.90
C SER A 262 1.99 11.70 -0.80
N SER A 263 1.85 10.38 -0.58
CA SER A 263 2.69 9.64 0.37
C SER A 263 4.19 9.79 0.05
N LEU A 264 4.55 9.79 -1.23
CA LEU A 264 5.92 10.03 -1.70
C LEU A 264 6.42 11.43 -1.29
N CYS A 265 5.59 12.47 -1.42
CA CYS A 265 5.92 13.82 -0.96
C CYS A 265 6.15 13.85 0.56
N LEU A 266 5.29 13.19 1.34
CA LEU A 266 5.44 13.11 2.78
C LEU A 266 6.71 12.37 3.21
N ASP A 267 7.12 11.33 2.48
CA ASP A 267 8.39 10.65 2.72
C ASP A 267 9.59 11.56 2.44
N ILE A 268 9.59 12.30 1.32
CA ILE A 268 10.64 13.29 0.99
C ILE A 268 10.74 14.36 2.09
N LEU A 269 9.61 14.93 2.51
CA LEU A 269 9.59 15.96 3.56
C LEU A 269 10.11 15.44 4.90
N ALA A 270 9.84 14.18 5.21
CA ALA A 270 10.33 13.51 6.40
C ALA A 270 11.74 12.93 6.23
N LYS A 271 12.40 13.13 5.08
CA LYS A 271 13.72 12.58 4.74
C LYS A 271 13.77 11.05 4.92
N ARG A 272 12.71 10.37 4.52
CA ARG A 272 12.63 8.91 4.49
C ARG A 272 12.72 8.41 3.07
N GLN A 273 13.24 7.20 2.89
CA GLN A 273 13.20 6.51 1.61
C GLN A 273 11.74 6.32 1.17
N SER A 274 11.43 6.76 -0.05
CA SER A 274 10.11 6.61 -0.63
C SER A 274 9.95 5.25 -1.34
N GLU A 275 8.74 4.99 -1.84
CA GLU A 275 8.43 3.80 -2.66
C GLU A 275 8.64 4.06 -4.15
N VAL A 276 9.58 4.94 -4.52
CA VAL A 276 9.85 5.34 -5.90
C VAL A 276 10.18 4.14 -6.80
N GLU A 277 10.86 3.12 -6.28
CA GLU A 277 11.20 1.90 -7.01
C GLU A 277 9.94 1.11 -7.42
N PHE A 278 8.95 1.04 -6.55
CA PHE A 278 7.70 0.30 -6.78
C PHE A 278 6.67 1.11 -7.58
N ILE A 279 6.69 2.46 -7.45
CA ILE A 279 5.76 3.35 -8.17
C ILE A 279 6.27 3.67 -9.58
N TYR A 280 7.57 3.83 -9.76
CA TYR A 280 8.19 4.19 -11.04
C TYR A 280 9.20 3.17 -11.53
N GLY A 281 10.12 2.70 -10.68
CA GLY A 281 11.20 1.79 -11.04
C GLY A 281 10.68 0.53 -11.72
N LYS A 282 9.81 -0.22 -11.05
CA LYS A 282 9.22 -1.46 -11.62
C LYS A 282 8.42 -1.22 -12.91
N PRO A 283 7.53 -0.21 -13.00
CA PRO A 283 6.92 0.16 -14.29
C PRO A 283 7.92 0.52 -15.38
N LEU A 284 9.03 1.17 -15.06
CA LEU A 284 10.06 1.51 -16.06
C LEU A 284 10.79 0.27 -16.59
N GLU A 285 11.01 -0.77 -15.77
CA GLU A 285 11.52 -2.06 -16.23
C GLU A 285 10.54 -2.69 -17.24
N LEU A 286 9.24 -2.73 -16.92
CA LEU A 286 8.20 -3.24 -17.82
C LEU A 286 8.13 -2.44 -19.14
N ALA A 287 8.31 -1.12 -19.07
CA ALA A 287 8.38 -0.28 -20.27
C ALA A 287 9.57 -0.63 -21.16
N GLU A 288 10.75 -0.90 -20.55
CA GLU A 288 11.95 -1.29 -21.27
C GLU A 288 11.79 -2.65 -21.95
N GLU A 289 11.25 -3.64 -21.22
CA GLU A 289 10.93 -4.96 -21.76
C GLU A 289 9.96 -4.89 -22.95
N ALA A 290 8.99 -3.95 -22.90
CA ALA A 290 8.00 -3.72 -23.95
C ALA A 290 8.52 -2.79 -25.08
N GLY A 291 9.72 -2.24 -24.99
CA GLY A 291 10.29 -1.30 -25.96
C GLY A 291 9.57 0.06 -25.99
N LEU A 292 8.94 0.50 -24.90
CA LEU A 292 8.18 1.73 -24.80
C LEU A 292 9.08 2.92 -24.47
N LEU A 293 8.82 4.05 -25.10
CA LEU A 293 9.46 5.33 -24.77
C LEU A 293 8.61 6.09 -23.76
N VAL A 294 9.13 6.25 -22.55
CA VAL A 294 8.43 6.88 -21.42
C VAL A 294 9.33 7.94 -20.75
N PRO A 295 9.72 9.00 -21.50
CA PRO A 295 10.71 9.97 -21.05
C PRO A 295 10.26 10.78 -19.83
N THR A 296 8.96 11.06 -19.69
CA THR A 296 8.41 11.82 -18.57
C THR A 296 8.53 11.01 -17.28
N LEU A 297 8.13 9.75 -17.29
CA LEU A 297 8.22 8.85 -16.13
C LEU A 297 9.68 8.58 -15.74
N ARG A 298 10.58 8.41 -16.72
CA ARG A 298 12.04 8.30 -16.46
C ARG A 298 12.59 9.56 -15.79
N SER A 299 12.14 10.74 -16.23
CA SER A 299 12.53 12.01 -15.61
C SER A 299 12.02 12.12 -14.18
N PHE A 300 10.76 11.74 -13.92
CA PHE A 300 10.19 11.74 -12.57
C PHE A 300 10.98 10.82 -11.64
N TYR A 301 11.26 9.60 -12.07
CA TYR A 301 12.06 8.66 -11.30
C TYR A 301 13.45 9.23 -10.98
N GLY A 302 14.18 9.71 -12.00
CA GLY A 302 15.53 10.25 -11.82
C GLY A 302 15.58 11.47 -10.90
N LEU A 303 14.58 12.37 -10.98
CA LEU A 303 14.52 13.55 -10.11
C LEU A 303 14.23 13.16 -8.65
N VAL A 304 13.32 12.21 -8.39
CA VAL A 304 13.06 11.73 -7.04
C VAL A 304 14.28 11.01 -6.46
N LYS A 305 14.93 10.13 -7.24
CA LYS A 305 16.20 9.48 -6.83
C LYS A 305 17.27 10.51 -6.50
N GLY A 306 17.39 11.56 -7.32
CA GLY A 306 18.32 12.67 -7.07
C GLY A 306 18.03 13.40 -5.75
N ILE A 307 16.76 13.61 -5.40
CA ILE A 307 16.38 14.19 -4.10
C ILE A 307 16.75 13.25 -2.95
N GLU A 308 16.51 11.96 -3.10
CA GLU A 308 16.80 10.95 -2.06
C GLU A 308 18.29 10.84 -1.73
N THR A 309 19.20 11.11 -2.66
CA THR A 309 20.66 11.07 -2.39
C THR A 309 21.10 12.01 -1.27
N HIS A 310 20.27 13.01 -0.90
CA HIS A 310 20.60 13.93 0.18
C HIS A 310 20.44 13.31 1.57
N TYR A 311 19.69 12.19 1.71
CA TYR A 311 19.36 11.62 3.02
C TYR A 311 19.28 10.09 3.06
N VAL A 312 19.08 9.41 1.94
CA VAL A 312 19.22 7.95 1.84
C VAL A 312 20.68 7.67 1.50
N LYS A 313 21.37 6.90 2.35
CA LYS A 313 22.73 6.39 2.11
C LYS A 313 22.59 4.94 1.71
N ASP A 314 23.33 4.57 0.68
CA ASP A 314 23.49 3.18 0.23
C ASP A 314 24.11 2.30 1.34
#